data_d4bfd08d49d8139c6465738da8a115a0
#
_entry.id   d4bfd08d49d8139c6465738da8a115a0
#
_cell.length_a   1.000
_cell.length_b   1.000
_cell.length_c   1.000
_cell.angle_alpha   90.00
_cell.angle_beta   90.00
_cell.angle_gamma   90.00
#
_symmetry.space_group_name_H-M   'P 1'
#
loop_
_entity.id
_entity.type
_entity.pdbx_description
1 polymer ?
#
loop_
_entity_poly.entity_id
_entity_poly.type
_entity_poly.pdbx_seq_one_letter_code
_entity_poly.pdbx_strand_id
1 'polypeptide(L)'
;MVLSFTRQRCLFFFIAPVLLVALSSCGSSSEDEASPGSVITDTDGDGEEVSESETTDQESSETGVTEPEITDPEVAGPDGDEQGDTDGTNPLDQPNILLVITDDQGIDASAQYSLSNDLPNTPVINSLARNGITYENVWGTPSCSTTRAALLTGMHGVNTGVLSVPGNLPTDSTTIQAFLSQNAASSNYQTAVFGKWHVDGGGGNLNHPNDFGVGHYAGHLRPNITDYFDWTITINGVEERNTTYHTTALVDNAIDWIDEQQSPWFAWLAFAAPHAPFHAPPDEFNTRGLSGTQADINANEREYFLSAIETLDTELGRLLNSMDPATRDNTIVMVIGDNGTPRDVLDNDSFLDGHQKGSLFEGGVRVPLVISGAGVTRTNVRENGLVSVVDFFPTIAALTSGTDNEGMHDGINFLSSFSADGEIDREFLYTDYDGNNALGQGWAVRSTTHKYIAYDNGTEVLYHLVTDPDETVDVSTTNSAIVSELRDFGLEVRGE
;
A
#
# COMPACT_ATOMS: atom_id res chain seq x y z
N MET A 1 54.90 -27.23 15.74
CA MET A 1 55.57 -25.94 15.50
C MET A 1 54.45 -24.91 15.36
N VAL A 2 54.12 -24.28 16.48
CA VAL A 2 52.96 -23.40 16.65
C VAL A 2 53.47 -21.96 16.55
N LEU A 3 52.97 -21.18 15.61
CA LEU A 3 53.29 -19.75 15.48
C LEU A 3 52.05 -18.94 15.92
N SER A 4 52.23 -18.31 17.09
CA SER A 4 51.32 -17.34 17.69
C SER A 4 51.50 -15.98 17.01
N PHE A 5 50.41 -15.36 16.50
CA PHE A 5 50.42 -13.97 16.08
C PHE A 5 49.63 -13.11 17.09
N THR A 6 50.35 -12.28 17.79
CA THR A 6 49.85 -11.28 18.72
C THR A 6 49.35 -10.04 17.91
N ARG A 7 48.10 -9.67 18.05
CA ARG A 7 47.57 -8.40 17.51
C ARG A 7 47.81 -7.27 18.50
N GLN A 8 48.57 -6.30 18.05
CA GLN A 8 48.83 -5.03 18.73
C GLN A 8 47.72 -4.03 18.41
N ARG A 9 47.01 -3.56 19.43
CA ARG A 9 45.99 -2.50 19.32
C ARG A 9 46.67 -1.15 19.36
N CYS A 10 46.56 -0.34 18.28
CA CYS A 10 46.91 1.07 18.29
C CYS A 10 45.66 1.88 18.76
N LEU A 11 45.85 2.57 19.86
CA LEU A 11 44.89 3.52 20.43
C LEU A 11 45.16 4.90 19.80
N PHE A 12 44.22 5.43 19.01
CA PHE A 12 44.27 6.81 18.56
C PHE A 12 43.32 7.63 19.42
N PHE A 13 43.88 8.56 20.16
CA PHE A 13 43.14 9.65 20.84
C PHE A 13 42.85 10.75 19.83
N PHE A 14 41.58 11.08 19.60
CA PHE A 14 41.17 12.30 18.94
C PHE A 14 40.65 13.28 20.00
N ILE A 15 41.33 14.42 20.09
CA ILE A 15 40.94 15.58 20.91
C ILE A 15 40.00 16.42 20.02
N ALA A 16 38.76 16.62 20.48
CA ALA A 16 37.81 17.53 19.84
C ALA A 16 37.93 18.92 20.49
N PRO A 17 37.90 20.04 19.76
CA PRO A 17 37.80 21.35 20.35
C PRO A 17 36.35 21.73 20.71
N VAL A 18 36.18 22.14 21.94
CA VAL A 18 34.95 22.75 22.49
C VAL A 18 34.81 24.16 21.93
N LEU A 19 33.73 24.43 21.22
CA LEU A 19 33.35 25.80 20.81
C LEU A 19 32.27 26.31 21.75
N LEU A 20 32.65 27.32 22.56
CA LEU A 20 31.81 28.06 23.49
C LEU A 20 31.05 29.12 22.69
N VAL A 21 29.70 29.07 22.64
CA VAL A 21 28.88 30.18 22.13
C VAL A 21 28.11 30.79 23.31
N ALA A 22 28.38 32.09 23.51
CA ALA A 22 27.79 32.87 24.55
C ALA A 22 26.32 33.24 24.25
N LEU A 23 25.48 33.09 25.28
CA LEU A 23 24.11 33.60 25.33
C LEU A 23 24.16 35.13 25.59
N SER A 24 23.49 35.89 24.76
CA SER A 24 23.07 37.27 25.06
C SER A 24 21.57 37.31 25.23
N SER A 25 21.15 37.56 26.44
CA SER A 25 19.78 37.91 26.80
C SER A 25 19.57 39.42 26.64
N CYS A 26 18.46 39.83 26.04
CA CYS A 26 17.81 41.09 26.32
C CYS A 26 16.31 40.93 26.22
N GLY A 27 15.68 41.23 27.31
CA GLY A 27 14.29 41.29 27.59
C GLY A 27 13.74 42.70 27.49
N SER A 28 12.45 42.78 27.53
CA SER A 28 11.50 43.74 28.15
C SER A 28 10.16 43.56 27.49
N SER A 29 9.11 43.10 28.22
CA SER A 29 8.13 43.85 29.02
C SER A 29 7.30 44.81 28.17
N SER A 30 5.99 44.74 28.12
CA SER A 30 4.90 44.82 29.02
C SER A 30 3.62 45.15 28.25
N GLU A 31 2.55 44.63 28.74
CA GLU A 31 1.29 45.14 29.25
C GLU A 31 0.14 45.39 28.27
N ASP A 32 -0.92 44.62 28.49
CA ASP A 32 -2.30 44.94 28.91
C ASP A 32 -3.14 45.80 27.97
N GLU A 33 -4.30 45.32 27.59
CA GLU A 33 -5.64 45.74 28.03
C GLU A 33 -6.72 45.02 27.25
N ALA A 34 -7.55 44.24 27.89
CA ALA A 34 -8.96 44.37 28.24
C ALA A 34 -9.99 44.52 27.10
N SER A 35 -10.91 43.57 27.13
CA SER A 35 -12.27 43.55 26.55
C SER A 35 -13.15 44.71 27.09
N PRO A 36 -14.26 45.05 26.41
CA PRO A 36 -15.57 44.45 26.66
C PRO A 36 -16.41 44.29 25.39
N GLY A 37 -17.27 43.29 25.19
CA GLY A 37 -18.52 42.95 25.85
C GLY A 37 -19.74 43.79 25.38
N SER A 38 -20.68 43.14 24.64
CA SER A 38 -22.12 43.43 24.71
C SER A 38 -22.83 42.44 23.75
N VAL A 39 -23.63 41.54 24.25
CA VAL A 39 -25.03 41.64 24.69
C VAL A 39 -26.01 41.44 23.52
N ILE A 40 -26.58 40.26 23.51
CA ILE A 40 -27.94 39.73 23.30
C ILE A 40 -28.97 40.64 22.63
N THR A 41 -29.67 40.08 21.64
CA THR A 41 -31.15 40.15 21.62
C THR A 41 -31.73 38.95 20.89
N ASP A 42 -32.58 38.23 21.62
CA ASP A 42 -33.62 37.32 21.13
C ASP A 42 -34.65 38.05 20.33
N THR A 43 -35.22 37.39 19.34
CA THR A 43 -36.67 37.56 19.05
C THR A 43 -37.20 36.25 18.45
N ASP A 44 -38.24 35.78 19.10
CA ASP A 44 -39.16 34.70 18.78
C ASP A 44 -39.95 34.97 17.50
N GLY A 45 -40.53 33.88 16.96
CA GLY A 45 -41.72 34.01 16.11
C GLY A 45 -42.00 32.78 15.25
N ASP A 46 -42.87 31.91 15.78
CA ASP A 46 -43.97 31.16 15.18
C ASP A 46 -43.74 30.50 13.81
N GLY A 47 -43.90 29.23 13.61
CA GLY A 47 -45.08 28.38 13.91
C GLY A 47 -45.96 28.28 12.68
N GLU A 48 -45.97 27.11 12.02
CA GLU A 48 -47.17 26.57 11.40
C GLU A 48 -46.98 25.10 11.03
N GLU A 49 -47.87 24.32 11.60
CA GLU A 49 -48.18 22.92 11.36
C GLU A 49 -48.93 22.71 10.02
N VAL A 50 -49.12 21.38 9.77
CA VAL A 50 -50.19 20.75 8.94
C VAL A 50 -49.72 20.38 7.54
N SER A 51 -49.83 19.16 7.04
CA SER A 51 -50.83 18.10 7.27
C SER A 51 -50.38 16.76 6.69
N GLU A 52 -50.74 15.73 7.39
CA GLU A 52 -50.88 14.35 6.92
C GLU A 52 -51.93 14.26 5.79
N SER A 53 -51.74 13.35 4.84
CA SER A 53 -52.86 12.73 4.15
C SER A 53 -52.56 11.28 3.86
N GLU A 54 -53.43 10.47 4.42
CA GLU A 54 -53.56 9.02 4.32
C GLU A 54 -53.89 8.51 2.91
N THR A 55 -53.45 7.26 2.73
CA THR A 55 -54.12 6.08 2.12
C THR A 55 -54.89 6.21 0.81
N THR A 56 -54.62 5.26 -0.05
CA THR A 56 -55.63 4.29 -0.52
C THR A 56 -54.99 3.05 -1.16
N ASP A 57 -55.36 1.88 -0.59
CA ASP A 57 -55.30 0.57 -1.19
C ASP A 57 -56.15 0.47 -2.44
N GLN A 58 -55.68 -0.27 -3.43
CA GLN A 58 -56.57 -0.94 -4.39
C GLN A 58 -55.98 -2.28 -4.84
N GLU A 59 -56.62 -3.34 -4.35
CA GLU A 59 -56.61 -4.68 -4.93
C GLU A 59 -57.31 -4.70 -6.28
N SER A 60 -56.81 -5.52 -7.17
CA SER A 60 -57.53 -6.40 -8.13
C SER A 60 -56.53 -6.84 -9.21
N SER A 61 -56.52 -7.99 -9.75
CA SER A 61 -57.28 -9.22 -9.83
C SER A 61 -56.45 -10.18 -10.69
N GLU A 62 -56.49 -11.45 -10.33
CA GLU A 62 -55.97 -12.58 -11.10
C GLU A 62 -56.54 -12.63 -12.52
N THR A 63 -55.70 -12.94 -13.49
CA THR A 63 -56.12 -13.72 -14.67
C THR A 63 -55.00 -14.70 -15.02
N GLY A 64 -55.34 -15.98 -14.89
CA GLY A 64 -54.53 -17.08 -15.32
C GLY A 64 -54.41 -17.18 -16.83
N VAL A 65 -53.25 -17.56 -17.29
CA VAL A 65 -53.07 -18.14 -18.65
C VAL A 65 -52.23 -19.36 -18.54
N THR A 66 -52.81 -20.45 -19.05
CA THR A 66 -52.36 -21.82 -19.13
C THR A 66 -51.06 -22.02 -19.92
N GLU A 67 -50.20 -22.88 -19.41
CA GLU A 67 -49.07 -23.50 -20.12
C GLU A 67 -49.57 -24.38 -21.30
N PRO A 68 -48.81 -24.51 -22.38
CA PRO A 68 -48.89 -25.70 -23.24
C PRO A 68 -47.68 -26.62 -23.01
N GLU A 69 -47.98 -27.85 -22.66
CA GLU A 69 -47.09 -29.03 -22.76
C GLU A 69 -46.50 -29.13 -24.18
N ILE A 70 -45.20 -29.32 -24.29
CA ILE A 70 -44.54 -29.80 -25.48
C ILE A 70 -43.72 -31.04 -25.13
N THR A 71 -44.12 -32.13 -25.71
CA THR A 71 -43.58 -33.46 -25.64
C THR A 71 -42.19 -33.59 -26.27
N ASP A 72 -41.32 -34.35 -25.58
CA ASP A 72 -40.03 -34.89 -26.06
C ASP A 72 -40.18 -35.71 -27.36
N PRO A 73 -39.20 -35.68 -28.23
CA PRO A 73 -38.86 -36.84 -29.04
C PRO A 73 -37.46 -37.38 -28.67
N GLU A 74 -37.45 -38.63 -28.21
CA GLU A 74 -36.34 -39.56 -28.19
C GLU A 74 -35.60 -39.55 -29.55
N VAL A 75 -34.28 -39.26 -29.55
CA VAL A 75 -33.40 -39.62 -30.69
C VAL A 75 -32.16 -40.30 -30.13
N ALA A 76 -32.00 -41.53 -30.66
CA ALA A 76 -30.91 -42.45 -30.42
C ALA A 76 -29.53 -41.86 -30.73
N GLY A 77 -28.54 -42.25 -29.91
CA GLY A 77 -27.14 -41.95 -30.13
C GLY A 77 -26.50 -42.69 -31.29
N PRO A 78 -25.34 -42.25 -31.74
CA PRO A 78 -24.28 -43.17 -32.09
C PRO A 78 -23.05 -42.99 -31.19
N ASP A 79 -22.52 -44.14 -30.79
CA ASP A 79 -21.20 -44.32 -30.22
C ASP A 79 -20.15 -43.69 -31.14
N GLY A 80 -19.34 -42.81 -30.57
CA GLY A 80 -18.15 -42.23 -31.21
C GLY A 80 -17.21 -41.79 -30.12
N ASP A 81 -16.20 -42.62 -29.85
CA ASP A 81 -15.00 -42.22 -29.10
C ASP A 81 -14.34 -41.06 -29.86
N GLU A 82 -14.64 -39.83 -29.47
CA GLU A 82 -13.77 -38.69 -29.70
C GLU A 82 -13.16 -38.35 -28.37
N GLN A 83 -11.91 -38.73 -28.22
CA GLN A 83 -10.96 -38.16 -27.28
C GLN A 83 -10.81 -36.68 -27.65
N GLY A 84 -11.78 -35.88 -27.23
CA GLY A 84 -11.66 -34.42 -27.26
C GLY A 84 -10.57 -34.01 -26.29
N ASP A 85 -9.47 -33.57 -26.86
CA ASP A 85 -8.54 -32.69 -26.17
C ASP A 85 -9.37 -31.52 -25.61
N THR A 86 -9.77 -31.63 -24.36
CA THR A 86 -10.21 -30.48 -23.60
C THR A 86 -8.95 -29.76 -23.22
N ASP A 87 -8.40 -28.97 -24.14
CA ASP A 87 -7.63 -27.80 -23.80
C ASP A 87 -8.60 -26.85 -23.07
N GLY A 88 -8.82 -27.19 -21.81
CA GLY A 88 -9.54 -26.39 -20.85
C GLY A 88 -8.60 -25.28 -20.43
N THR A 89 -8.41 -24.29 -21.31
CA THR A 89 -7.83 -23.01 -20.91
C THR A 89 -8.75 -22.42 -19.83
N ASN A 90 -8.35 -22.61 -18.58
CA ASN A 90 -8.89 -21.90 -17.45
C ASN A 90 -8.76 -20.40 -17.79
N PRO A 91 -9.84 -19.58 -17.71
CA PRO A 91 -9.74 -18.15 -18.07
C PRO A 91 -8.72 -17.35 -17.24
N LEU A 92 -8.02 -17.99 -16.32
CA LEU A 92 -6.92 -17.45 -15.52
C LEU A 92 -5.54 -18.00 -15.94
N ASP A 93 -5.42 -18.67 -17.09
CA ASP A 93 -4.11 -19.09 -17.56
C ASP A 93 -3.22 -17.88 -17.87
N GLN A 94 -2.40 -17.52 -16.88
CA GLN A 94 -1.37 -16.47 -16.94
C GLN A 94 -1.91 -15.04 -17.20
N PRO A 95 -2.64 -14.46 -16.23
CA PRO A 95 -3.09 -13.07 -16.35
C PRO A 95 -1.90 -12.10 -16.32
N ASN A 96 -2.04 -10.95 -16.94
CA ASN A 96 -1.15 -9.82 -16.68
C ASN A 96 -1.39 -9.29 -15.25
N ILE A 97 -0.35 -8.82 -14.60
CA ILE A 97 -0.43 -8.27 -13.24
C ILE A 97 0.17 -6.87 -13.22
N LEU A 98 -0.65 -5.88 -12.85
CA LEU A 98 -0.23 -4.51 -12.59
C LEU A 98 -0.31 -4.23 -11.09
N LEU A 99 0.84 -4.20 -10.41
CA LEU A 99 0.96 -3.80 -9.03
C LEU A 99 1.34 -2.32 -8.96
N VAL A 100 0.40 -1.49 -8.50
CA VAL A 100 0.56 -0.04 -8.32
C VAL A 100 0.82 0.26 -6.87
N ILE A 101 1.92 0.96 -6.58
CA ILE A 101 2.32 1.34 -5.22
C ILE A 101 2.34 2.85 -5.11
N THR A 102 1.65 3.37 -4.11
CA THR A 102 1.68 4.79 -3.73
C THR A 102 2.62 4.97 -2.53
N ASP A 103 3.41 6.03 -2.53
CA ASP A 103 4.45 6.30 -1.52
C ASP A 103 3.91 7.22 -0.42
N ASP A 104 3.84 6.75 0.82
CA ASP A 104 3.35 7.51 1.96
C ASP A 104 1.81 7.73 2.01
N GLN A 105 1.02 6.87 1.39
CA GLN A 105 -0.44 6.97 1.43
C GLN A 105 -1.03 5.98 2.43
N GLY A 106 -1.44 6.46 3.61
CA GLY A 106 -2.24 5.72 4.57
C GLY A 106 -3.74 5.69 4.22
N ILE A 107 -4.51 4.96 5.00
CA ILE A 107 -5.97 4.84 4.82
C ILE A 107 -6.73 6.15 5.11
N ASP A 108 -6.16 7.08 5.89
CA ASP A 108 -6.70 8.43 6.16
C ASP A 108 -6.65 9.36 4.96
N ALA A 109 -5.83 9.02 3.95
CA ALA A 109 -5.72 9.72 2.68
C ALA A 109 -6.28 8.90 1.51
N SER A 110 -7.18 7.96 1.78
CA SER A 110 -7.75 7.06 0.77
C SER A 110 -9.27 7.13 0.77
N ALA A 111 -9.86 7.64 -0.31
CA ALA A 111 -11.32 7.85 -0.43
C ALA A 111 -12.13 6.55 -0.27
N GLN A 112 -11.51 5.38 -0.49
CA GLN A 112 -12.13 4.08 -0.37
C GLN A 112 -12.45 3.71 1.09
N TYR A 113 -11.79 4.33 2.08
CA TYR A 113 -11.95 4.00 3.50
C TYR A 113 -12.84 4.99 4.26
N SER A 114 -13.09 6.18 3.72
CA SER A 114 -13.97 7.21 4.32
C SER A 114 -13.63 7.52 5.79
N LEU A 115 -12.35 7.46 6.13
CA LEU A 115 -11.87 7.68 7.50
C LEU A 115 -11.73 9.18 7.79
N SER A 116 -11.32 9.97 6.81
CA SER A 116 -11.18 11.43 6.86
C SER A 116 -12.36 12.15 6.20
N ASN A 117 -12.59 13.40 6.59
CA ASN A 117 -13.52 14.31 5.91
C ASN A 117 -12.86 15.06 4.74
N ASP A 118 -11.51 15.08 4.68
CA ASP A 118 -10.72 15.67 3.62
C ASP A 118 -9.97 14.59 2.85
N LEU A 119 -10.58 14.14 1.76
CA LEU A 119 -10.13 13.01 0.96
C LEU A 119 -9.81 13.45 -0.48
N PRO A 120 -8.89 12.74 -1.17
CA PRO A 120 -8.60 13.00 -2.57
C PRO A 120 -9.75 12.51 -3.46
N ASN A 121 -9.96 13.20 -4.58
CA ASN A 121 -10.88 12.74 -5.60
C ASN A 121 -10.19 11.72 -6.53
N THR A 122 -10.45 10.42 -6.32
CA THR A 122 -9.81 9.30 -7.03
C THR A 122 -10.82 8.46 -7.81
N PRO A 123 -11.39 8.98 -8.90
CA PRO A 123 -12.46 8.30 -9.65
C PRO A 123 -12.02 6.95 -10.24
N VAL A 124 -10.74 6.79 -10.61
CA VAL A 124 -10.21 5.55 -11.20
C VAL A 124 -10.10 4.47 -10.12
N ILE A 125 -9.43 4.75 -8.99
CA ILE A 125 -9.32 3.81 -7.87
C ILE A 125 -10.72 3.50 -7.30
N ASN A 126 -11.62 4.49 -7.22
CA ASN A 126 -13.01 4.27 -6.85
C ASN A 126 -13.75 3.34 -7.84
N SER A 127 -13.43 3.41 -9.12
CA SER A 127 -13.98 2.49 -10.12
C SER A 127 -13.43 1.08 -9.95
N LEU A 128 -12.12 0.93 -9.71
CA LEU A 128 -11.50 -0.36 -9.39
C LEU A 128 -12.15 -0.98 -8.15
N ALA A 129 -12.35 -0.21 -7.07
CA ALA A 129 -13.00 -0.68 -5.84
C ALA A 129 -14.45 -1.14 -6.08
N ARG A 130 -15.23 -0.43 -6.90
CA ARG A 130 -16.60 -0.86 -7.27
C ARG A 130 -16.64 -2.12 -8.12
N ASN A 131 -15.61 -2.34 -8.94
CA ASN A 131 -15.49 -3.52 -9.80
C ASN A 131 -14.60 -4.61 -9.22
N GLY A 132 -14.26 -4.52 -7.93
CA GLY A 132 -13.34 -5.42 -7.26
C GLY A 132 -13.55 -5.43 -5.75
N ILE A 133 -12.46 -5.60 -5.03
CA ILE A 133 -12.40 -5.80 -3.58
C ILE A 133 -11.58 -4.70 -2.95
N THR A 134 -12.11 -4.08 -1.88
CA THR A 134 -11.37 -3.22 -0.96
C THR A 134 -11.06 -4.02 0.30
N TYR A 135 -9.79 -4.14 0.66
CA TYR A 135 -9.34 -4.89 1.84
C TYR A 135 -9.23 -3.96 3.05
N GLU A 136 -9.91 -4.29 4.15
CA GLU A 136 -10.01 -3.43 5.33
C GLU A 136 -8.77 -3.49 6.24
N ASN A 137 -8.14 -4.64 6.34
CA ASN A 137 -7.10 -4.91 7.33
C ASN A 137 -5.80 -5.32 6.65
N VAL A 138 -5.16 -4.36 6.00
CA VAL A 138 -3.89 -4.59 5.29
C VAL A 138 -2.76 -3.91 6.05
N TRP A 139 -1.74 -4.67 6.39
CA TRP A 139 -0.52 -4.12 6.96
C TRP A 139 0.62 -4.06 5.95
N GLY A 140 1.13 -2.84 5.75
CA GLY A 140 2.49 -2.59 5.31
C GLY A 140 3.45 -2.70 6.48
N THR A 141 4.60 -2.06 6.31
CA THR A 141 5.52 -1.84 7.42
C THR A 141 5.62 -0.34 7.71
N PRO A 142 6.24 0.09 8.81
CA PRO A 142 6.30 1.50 9.15
C PRO A 142 7.02 2.42 8.15
N SER A 143 7.72 1.87 7.15
CA SER A 143 8.49 2.68 6.18
C SER A 143 8.65 2.04 4.81
N CYS A 144 8.96 2.88 3.80
CA CYS A 144 8.97 2.50 2.39
C CYS A 144 9.95 1.36 2.06
N SER A 145 11.23 1.43 2.49
CA SER A 145 12.22 0.37 2.15
C SER A 145 11.83 -0.99 2.71
N THR A 146 11.31 -1.01 3.94
CA THR A 146 10.93 -2.24 4.63
C THR A 146 9.73 -2.90 3.95
N THR A 147 8.71 -2.11 3.57
CA THR A 147 7.55 -2.60 2.80
C THR A 147 7.96 -3.09 1.41
N ARG A 148 8.81 -2.34 0.70
CA ARG A 148 9.26 -2.74 -0.65
C ARG A 148 10.07 -4.03 -0.62
N ALA A 149 10.95 -4.20 0.38
CA ALA A 149 11.66 -5.47 0.61
C ALA A 149 10.69 -6.62 0.88
N ALA A 150 9.68 -6.40 1.73
CA ALA A 150 8.67 -7.40 2.06
C ALA A 150 7.80 -7.79 0.86
N LEU A 151 7.32 -6.82 0.06
CA LEU A 151 6.59 -7.06 -1.19
C LEU A 151 7.43 -7.85 -2.22
N LEU A 152 8.73 -7.51 -2.35
CA LEU A 152 9.63 -8.16 -3.30
C LEU A 152 9.93 -9.61 -2.93
N THR A 153 10.09 -9.92 -1.64
CA THR A 153 10.61 -11.20 -1.16
C THR A 153 9.54 -12.10 -0.52
N GLY A 154 8.40 -11.53 -0.12
CA GLY A 154 7.42 -12.24 0.70
C GLY A 154 7.88 -12.49 2.13
N MET A 155 8.93 -11.80 2.61
CA MET A 155 9.55 -12.04 3.92
C MET A 155 9.47 -10.80 4.82
N HIS A 156 9.28 -11.03 6.12
CA HIS A 156 9.30 -9.96 7.13
C HIS A 156 10.71 -9.33 7.27
N GLY A 157 10.76 -8.12 7.81
CA GLY A 157 12.00 -7.37 8.00
C GLY A 157 13.06 -8.15 8.77
N VAL A 158 12.69 -8.87 9.83
CA VAL A 158 13.58 -9.71 10.63
C VAL A 158 14.28 -10.78 9.77
N ASN A 159 13.60 -11.32 8.76
CA ASN A 159 14.12 -12.35 7.87
C ASN A 159 14.87 -11.79 6.65
N THR A 160 14.52 -10.59 6.17
CA THR A 160 15.24 -9.91 5.09
C THR A 160 16.45 -9.12 5.59
N GLY A 161 16.49 -8.75 6.87
CA GLY A 161 17.44 -7.78 7.43
C GLY A 161 17.17 -6.33 7.03
N VAL A 162 16.07 -6.04 6.34
CA VAL A 162 15.64 -4.67 5.95
C VAL A 162 14.62 -4.16 6.95
N LEU A 163 15.07 -3.53 8.02
CA LEU A 163 14.27 -3.08 9.15
C LEU A 163 14.11 -1.55 9.24
N SER A 164 14.76 -0.81 8.35
CA SER A 164 14.77 0.67 8.40
C SER A 164 15.05 1.29 7.02
N VAL A 165 15.03 2.63 6.95
CA VAL A 165 15.44 3.43 5.78
C VAL A 165 16.80 4.06 6.06
N PRO A 166 17.74 3.99 5.09
CA PRO A 166 17.69 3.31 3.80
C PRO A 166 17.85 1.80 3.96
N GLY A 167 17.00 1.04 3.24
CA GLY A 167 17.08 -0.41 3.20
C GLY A 167 18.05 -0.92 2.13
N ASN A 168 18.80 -1.96 2.43
CA ASN A 168 19.66 -2.65 1.47
C ASN A 168 19.28 -4.13 1.44
N LEU A 169 18.61 -4.55 0.37
CA LEU A 169 18.20 -5.93 0.21
C LEU A 169 19.46 -6.81 0.00
N PRO A 170 19.65 -7.88 0.79
CA PRO A 170 20.77 -8.81 0.61
C PRO A 170 20.79 -9.42 -0.79
N THR A 171 21.98 -9.55 -1.39
CA THR A 171 22.16 -9.99 -2.79
C THR A 171 21.76 -11.44 -3.05
N ASP A 172 21.55 -12.23 -2.01
CA ASP A 172 21.05 -13.61 -2.04
C ASP A 172 19.53 -13.72 -1.86
N SER A 173 18.84 -12.59 -1.70
CA SER A 173 17.38 -12.57 -1.61
C SER A 173 16.74 -12.96 -2.93
N THR A 174 15.73 -13.83 -2.85
CA THR A 174 14.89 -14.16 -4.01
C THR A 174 13.73 -13.18 -4.10
N THR A 175 13.67 -12.37 -5.15
CA THR A 175 12.54 -11.50 -5.42
C THR A 175 11.50 -12.22 -6.27
N ILE A 176 10.27 -11.68 -6.28
CA ILE A 176 9.19 -12.21 -7.13
C ILE A 176 9.58 -12.20 -8.61
N GLN A 177 10.30 -11.18 -9.10
CA GLN A 177 10.76 -11.09 -10.47
C GLN A 177 11.81 -12.18 -10.80
N ALA A 178 12.75 -12.40 -9.88
CA ALA A 178 13.73 -13.50 -10.01
C ALA A 178 13.03 -14.86 -9.97
N PHE A 179 12.06 -15.05 -9.07
CA PHE A 179 11.25 -16.27 -9.01
C PHE A 179 10.52 -16.53 -10.33
N LEU A 180 9.80 -15.52 -10.88
CA LEU A 180 9.06 -15.66 -12.14
C LEU A 180 9.96 -16.12 -13.29
N SER A 181 11.14 -15.55 -13.42
CA SER A 181 12.08 -15.88 -14.50
C SER A 181 12.73 -17.27 -14.35
N GLN A 182 12.82 -17.80 -13.12
CA GLN A 182 13.49 -19.07 -12.82
C GLN A 182 12.50 -20.25 -12.73
N ASN A 183 11.23 -20.01 -12.45
CA ASN A 183 10.22 -21.06 -12.35
C ASN A 183 9.73 -21.44 -13.76
N ALA A 184 9.75 -22.74 -14.07
CA ALA A 184 9.42 -23.24 -15.41
C ALA A 184 7.99 -22.89 -15.86
N ALA A 185 7.03 -22.79 -14.92
CA ALA A 185 5.62 -22.50 -15.23
C ALA A 185 5.36 -21.01 -15.50
N SER A 186 6.24 -20.11 -15.00
CA SER A 186 6.10 -18.65 -15.14
C SER A 186 7.25 -17.99 -15.93
N SER A 187 8.19 -18.77 -16.46
CA SER A 187 9.40 -18.23 -17.13
C SER A 187 9.12 -17.44 -18.42
N ASN A 188 7.90 -17.49 -18.93
CA ASN A 188 7.45 -16.68 -20.06
C ASN A 188 6.94 -15.28 -19.64
N TYR A 189 6.78 -15.04 -18.33
CA TYR A 189 6.41 -13.70 -17.88
C TYR A 189 7.52 -12.69 -18.14
N GLN A 190 7.13 -11.56 -18.74
CA GLN A 190 7.99 -10.40 -18.82
C GLN A 190 7.82 -9.58 -17.53
N THR A 191 8.92 -9.05 -16.98
CA THR A 191 8.87 -8.29 -15.73
C THR A 191 9.38 -6.88 -15.92
N ALA A 192 8.68 -5.90 -15.35
CA ALA A 192 9.12 -4.51 -15.34
C ALA A 192 8.89 -3.84 -13.98
N VAL A 193 9.73 -2.86 -13.67
CA VAL A 193 9.55 -1.94 -12.54
C VAL A 193 9.68 -0.52 -13.05
N PHE A 194 8.64 0.29 -12.82
CA PHE A 194 8.60 1.72 -13.14
C PHE A 194 8.56 2.53 -11.86
N GLY A 195 9.54 3.41 -11.65
CA GLY A 195 9.56 4.35 -10.53
C GLY A 195 10.49 3.99 -9.38
N LYS A 196 10.02 4.20 -8.15
CA LYS A 196 10.84 4.11 -6.93
C LYS A 196 11.23 2.67 -6.61
N TRP A 197 12.55 2.42 -6.53
CA TRP A 197 13.12 1.14 -6.12
C TRP A 197 13.35 1.06 -4.60
N HIS A 198 14.25 1.87 -4.08
CA HIS A 198 14.48 2.17 -2.65
C HIS A 198 14.89 0.97 -1.76
N VAL A 199 15.52 -0.05 -2.30
CA VAL A 199 16.10 -1.19 -1.55
C VAL A 199 17.55 -1.47 -1.93
N ASP A 200 18.26 -0.45 -2.45
CA ASP A 200 19.67 -0.51 -2.87
C ASP A 200 20.65 0.07 -1.84
N GLY A 201 20.17 0.45 -0.66
CA GLY A 201 20.97 1.07 0.39
C GLY A 201 21.52 2.46 0.04
N GLY A 202 21.07 3.04 -1.09
CA GLY A 202 21.66 4.26 -1.65
C GLY A 202 23.06 4.07 -2.22
N GLY A 203 23.44 2.84 -2.53
CA GLY A 203 24.82 2.42 -2.85
C GLY A 203 25.30 2.68 -4.27
N GLY A 204 24.46 3.19 -5.17
CA GLY A 204 24.88 3.61 -6.51
C GLY A 204 25.10 2.48 -7.51
N ASN A 205 24.62 1.27 -7.27
CA ASN A 205 24.54 0.21 -8.28
C ASN A 205 23.33 0.46 -9.19
N LEU A 206 23.55 1.05 -10.36
CA LEU A 206 22.49 1.39 -11.29
C LEU A 206 21.77 0.17 -11.87
N ASN A 207 22.38 -1.01 -11.82
CA ASN A 207 21.78 -2.27 -12.26
C ASN A 207 21.10 -3.03 -11.13
N HIS A 208 21.03 -2.47 -9.91
CA HIS A 208 20.49 -3.18 -8.76
C HIS A 208 19.13 -3.83 -9.01
N PRO A 209 18.12 -3.18 -9.62
CA PRO A 209 16.87 -3.84 -9.95
C PRO A 209 17.05 -5.04 -10.89
N ASN A 210 17.88 -4.89 -11.93
CA ASN A 210 18.15 -5.96 -12.90
C ASN A 210 18.91 -7.13 -12.27
N ASP A 211 19.83 -6.87 -11.33
CA ASP A 211 20.55 -7.90 -10.56
C ASP A 211 19.59 -8.74 -9.70
N PHE A 212 18.42 -8.19 -9.34
CA PHE A 212 17.35 -8.86 -8.62
C PHE A 212 16.23 -9.41 -9.54
N GLY A 213 16.51 -9.59 -10.83
CA GLY A 213 15.62 -10.29 -11.77
C GLY A 213 14.57 -9.40 -12.45
N VAL A 214 14.65 -8.08 -12.29
CA VAL A 214 13.79 -7.15 -13.04
C VAL A 214 14.24 -7.14 -14.50
N GLY A 215 13.36 -7.53 -15.42
CA GLY A 215 13.65 -7.59 -16.86
C GLY A 215 13.80 -6.20 -17.49
N HIS A 216 12.94 -5.26 -17.09
CA HIS A 216 13.02 -3.85 -17.50
C HIS A 216 12.84 -2.93 -16.30
N TYR A 217 13.76 -1.99 -16.12
CA TYR A 217 13.68 -0.96 -15.08
C TYR A 217 13.71 0.42 -15.69
N ALA A 218 12.75 1.28 -15.32
CA ALA A 218 12.73 2.70 -15.65
C ALA A 218 12.23 3.52 -14.44
N GLY A 219 13.14 4.17 -13.70
CA GLY A 219 12.74 4.85 -12.47
C GLY A 219 13.90 5.55 -11.76
N HIS A 220 13.76 5.70 -10.44
CA HIS A 220 14.80 6.25 -9.59
C HIS A 220 15.15 5.29 -8.45
N LEU A 221 16.46 5.09 -8.24
CA LEU A 221 16.98 4.17 -7.22
C LEU A 221 16.92 4.81 -5.83
N ARG A 222 17.18 6.11 -5.75
CA ARG A 222 17.31 6.86 -4.50
C ARG A 222 15.99 6.93 -3.73
N PRO A 223 16.04 7.13 -2.40
CA PRO A 223 14.84 7.20 -1.55
C PRO A 223 13.88 8.30 -1.97
N ASN A 224 14.41 9.46 -2.38
CA ASN A 224 13.64 10.65 -2.70
C ASN A 224 14.10 11.25 -4.02
N ILE A 225 13.16 11.82 -4.76
CA ILE A 225 13.44 12.81 -5.80
C ILE A 225 13.42 14.20 -5.16
N THR A 226 14.26 15.08 -5.64
CA THR A 226 14.37 16.46 -5.11
C THR A 226 13.47 17.45 -5.84
N ASP A 227 13.09 17.11 -7.07
CA ASP A 227 12.24 17.92 -7.94
C ASP A 227 11.47 16.99 -8.87
N TYR A 228 10.15 17.06 -8.88
CA TYR A 228 9.27 16.25 -9.75
C TYR A 228 9.31 16.69 -11.23
N PHE A 229 9.88 17.85 -11.52
CA PHE A 229 9.98 18.43 -12.88
C PHE A 229 11.40 18.42 -13.46
N ASP A 230 12.42 18.09 -12.63
CA ASP A 230 13.82 17.97 -13.05
C ASP A 230 14.54 16.93 -12.20
N TRP A 231 14.57 15.71 -12.69
CA TRP A 231 15.03 14.55 -11.94
C TRP A 231 15.89 13.63 -12.83
N THR A 232 16.51 12.64 -12.23
CA THR A 232 17.30 11.62 -12.92
C THR A 232 16.50 10.35 -13.03
N ILE A 233 16.26 9.85 -14.25
CA ILE A 233 15.72 8.52 -14.51
C ILE A 233 16.88 7.56 -14.76
N THR A 234 16.77 6.35 -14.22
CA THR A 234 17.65 5.22 -14.54
C THR A 234 16.85 4.22 -15.37
N ILE A 235 17.33 3.92 -16.59
CA ILE A 235 16.74 2.91 -17.46
C ILE A 235 17.78 1.80 -17.65
N ASN A 236 17.53 0.61 -17.09
CA ASN A 236 18.39 -0.56 -17.20
C ASN A 236 19.88 -0.23 -16.99
N GLY A 237 20.20 0.44 -15.89
CA GLY A 237 21.57 0.78 -15.51
C GLY A 237 22.16 2.04 -16.17
N VAL A 238 21.38 2.78 -16.95
CA VAL A 238 21.80 4.04 -17.57
C VAL A 238 21.01 5.20 -16.98
N GLU A 239 21.71 6.19 -16.43
CA GLU A 239 21.10 7.42 -15.91
C GLU A 239 21.01 8.48 -16.98
N GLU A 240 19.88 9.20 -17.01
CA GLU A 240 19.69 10.40 -17.82
C GLU A 240 18.81 11.42 -17.09
N ARG A 241 18.96 12.71 -17.48
CA ARG A 241 18.11 13.76 -16.95
C ARG A 241 16.75 13.71 -17.61
N ASN A 242 15.68 13.72 -16.79
CA ASN A 242 14.30 13.80 -17.25
C ASN A 242 13.65 15.10 -16.76
N THR A 243 12.95 15.82 -17.63
CA THR A 243 12.21 17.05 -17.33
C THR A 243 10.72 16.92 -17.55
N THR A 244 10.25 15.74 -17.92
CA THR A 244 8.83 15.39 -17.87
C THR A 244 8.43 15.22 -16.41
N TYR A 245 7.24 15.70 -16.05
CA TYR A 245 6.71 15.51 -14.71
C TYR A 245 6.80 14.04 -14.28
N HIS A 246 7.35 13.79 -13.09
CA HIS A 246 7.76 12.46 -12.67
C HIS A 246 6.64 11.41 -12.79
N THR A 247 5.44 11.71 -12.28
CA THR A 247 4.29 10.80 -12.32
C THR A 247 3.89 10.46 -13.76
N THR A 248 3.87 11.46 -14.64
CA THR A 248 3.59 11.29 -16.08
C THR A 248 4.66 10.46 -16.77
N ALA A 249 5.94 10.74 -16.52
CA ALA A 249 7.04 10.01 -17.13
C ALA A 249 7.06 8.52 -16.78
N LEU A 250 6.69 8.15 -15.55
CA LEU A 250 6.57 6.76 -15.15
C LEU A 250 5.46 6.04 -15.93
N VAL A 251 4.34 6.71 -16.09
CA VAL A 251 3.20 6.16 -16.83
C VAL A 251 3.50 6.09 -18.32
N ASP A 252 4.21 7.05 -18.91
CA ASP A 252 4.66 7.01 -20.30
C ASP A 252 5.54 5.77 -20.54
N ASN A 253 6.55 5.54 -19.68
CA ASN A 253 7.41 4.35 -19.77
C ASN A 253 6.64 3.05 -19.61
N ALA A 254 5.63 3.03 -18.73
CA ALA A 254 4.81 1.85 -18.52
C ALA A 254 3.91 1.56 -19.72
N ILE A 255 3.31 2.57 -20.34
CA ILE A 255 2.49 2.45 -21.55
C ILE A 255 3.35 1.92 -22.69
N ASP A 256 4.48 2.57 -22.98
CA ASP A 256 5.37 2.19 -24.06
C ASP A 256 5.83 0.73 -23.92
N TRP A 257 6.19 0.31 -22.69
CA TRP A 257 6.63 -1.05 -22.44
C TRP A 257 5.50 -2.07 -22.56
N ILE A 258 4.29 -1.79 -22.02
CA ILE A 258 3.14 -2.69 -22.08
C ILE A 258 2.68 -2.92 -23.51
N ASP A 259 2.68 -1.87 -24.35
CA ASP A 259 2.27 -1.95 -25.76
C ASP A 259 3.17 -2.88 -26.60
N GLU A 260 4.43 -3.09 -26.16
CA GLU A 260 5.38 -3.99 -26.81
C GLU A 260 5.21 -5.46 -26.41
N GLN A 261 4.43 -5.77 -25.35
CA GLN A 261 4.38 -7.13 -24.81
C GLN A 261 3.50 -8.07 -25.66
N GLN A 262 4.03 -9.27 -25.91
CA GLN A 262 3.35 -10.35 -26.60
C GLN A 262 3.19 -11.60 -25.71
N SER A 263 3.68 -11.53 -24.47
CA SER A 263 3.66 -12.57 -23.45
C SER A 263 3.00 -12.01 -22.20
N PRO A 264 2.52 -12.83 -21.27
CA PRO A 264 2.07 -12.39 -19.97
C PRO A 264 3.15 -11.56 -19.26
N TRP A 265 2.73 -10.58 -18.48
CA TRP A 265 3.67 -9.68 -17.82
C TRP A 265 3.28 -9.37 -16.37
N PHE A 266 4.31 -9.07 -15.57
CA PHE A 266 4.20 -8.50 -14.24
C PHE A 266 4.87 -7.13 -14.25
N ALA A 267 4.07 -6.08 -14.15
CA ALA A 267 4.50 -4.69 -14.04
C ALA A 267 4.29 -4.17 -12.62
N TRP A 268 5.35 -3.62 -12.04
CA TRP A 268 5.38 -2.95 -10.75
C TRP A 268 5.51 -1.44 -11.00
N LEU A 269 4.41 -0.68 -10.83
CA LEU A 269 4.38 0.76 -10.99
C LEU A 269 4.44 1.43 -9.61
N ALA A 270 5.62 1.88 -9.22
CA ALA A 270 5.90 2.46 -7.92
C ALA A 270 6.03 3.98 -8.02
N PHE A 271 4.94 4.68 -7.83
CA PHE A 271 4.97 6.15 -7.77
C PHE A 271 5.85 6.65 -6.62
N ALA A 272 6.52 7.80 -6.81
CA ALA A 272 7.06 8.57 -5.70
C ALA A 272 5.97 9.45 -5.05
N ALA A 273 4.91 9.77 -5.79
CA ALA A 273 3.75 10.48 -5.27
C ALA A 273 2.94 9.59 -4.30
N PRO A 274 2.38 10.17 -3.25
CA PRO A 274 2.39 11.59 -2.86
C PRO A 274 3.55 12.03 -1.93
N HIS A 275 4.65 11.26 -1.82
CA HIS A 275 5.81 11.61 -0.98
C HIS A 275 6.38 12.99 -1.31
N ALA A 276 6.83 13.72 -0.29
CA ALA A 276 7.50 15.02 -0.46
C ALA A 276 8.72 14.95 -1.44
N PRO A 277 9.11 16.07 -2.07
CA PRO A 277 8.70 17.45 -1.80
C PRO A 277 7.32 17.80 -2.36
N PHE A 278 6.50 18.46 -1.55
CA PHE A 278 5.19 18.89 -1.99
C PHE A 278 5.29 20.01 -3.04
N HIS A 279 4.45 19.95 -4.05
CA HIS A 279 4.48 20.84 -5.21
C HIS A 279 3.09 20.90 -5.86
N ALA A 280 2.80 21.96 -6.61
CA ALA A 280 1.63 21.95 -7.48
C ALA A 280 1.89 21.04 -8.66
N PRO A 281 0.97 20.14 -9.01
CA PRO A 281 1.10 19.35 -10.24
C PRO A 281 1.00 20.25 -11.48
N PRO A 282 1.28 19.74 -12.69
CA PRO A 282 0.99 20.45 -13.93
C PRO A 282 -0.45 20.98 -13.99
N ASP A 283 -0.65 22.11 -14.69
CA ASP A 283 -1.94 22.84 -14.71
C ASP A 283 -3.14 21.95 -15.06
N GLU A 284 -2.97 20.97 -15.93
CA GLU A 284 -4.01 20.01 -16.33
C GLU A 284 -4.45 19.06 -15.21
N PHE A 285 -3.60 18.85 -14.21
CA PHE A 285 -3.88 18.02 -13.03
C PHE A 285 -4.19 18.82 -11.77
N ASN A 286 -4.01 20.15 -11.82
CA ASN A 286 -4.19 21.04 -10.65
C ASN A 286 -5.68 21.34 -10.38
N THR A 287 -6.42 20.31 -10.01
CA THR A 287 -7.88 20.38 -9.74
C THR A 287 -8.20 21.20 -8.48
N ARG A 288 -7.24 21.33 -7.56
CA ARG A 288 -7.39 22.07 -6.30
C ARG A 288 -7.00 23.54 -6.42
N GLY A 289 -6.48 23.99 -7.57
CA GLY A 289 -6.12 25.39 -7.84
C GLY A 289 -4.96 25.89 -6.99
N LEU A 290 -4.01 25.01 -6.70
CA LEU A 290 -2.83 25.26 -5.86
C LEU A 290 -1.86 26.22 -6.57
N SER A 291 -1.32 27.21 -5.83
CA SER A 291 -0.48 28.24 -6.42
C SER A 291 0.97 27.80 -6.72
N GLY A 292 1.44 26.73 -6.06
CA GLY A 292 2.80 26.24 -6.14
C GLY A 292 3.85 27.15 -5.50
N THR A 293 3.44 28.24 -4.85
CA THR A 293 4.41 29.10 -4.12
C THR A 293 4.83 28.43 -2.81
N GLN A 294 6.10 28.59 -2.39
CA GLN A 294 6.59 27.99 -1.16
C GLN A 294 5.78 28.40 0.07
N ALA A 295 5.26 29.63 0.08
CA ALA A 295 4.41 30.14 1.17
C ALA A 295 3.07 29.40 1.26
N ASP A 296 2.48 29.09 0.11
CA ASP A 296 1.24 28.35 0.01
C ASP A 296 1.46 26.87 0.34
N ILE A 297 2.53 26.26 -0.18
CA ILE A 297 2.92 24.88 0.16
C ILE A 297 3.04 24.74 1.68
N ASN A 298 3.83 25.57 2.32
CA ASN A 298 4.07 25.52 3.78
C ASN A 298 2.79 25.78 4.62
N ALA A 299 1.80 26.42 4.05
CA ALA A 299 0.54 26.70 4.74
C ALA A 299 -0.53 25.61 4.53
N ASN A 300 -0.40 24.81 3.46
CA ASN A 300 -1.43 23.90 2.97
C ASN A 300 -0.85 22.56 2.52
N GLU A 301 0.16 22.00 3.21
CA GLU A 301 0.91 20.79 2.78
C GLU A 301 -0.01 19.62 2.45
N ARG A 302 -1.06 19.38 3.26
CA ARG A 302 -2.03 18.31 3.01
C ARG A 302 -2.77 18.49 1.68
N GLU A 303 -3.13 19.70 1.27
CA GLU A 303 -3.79 19.95 -0.02
C GLU A 303 -2.89 19.55 -1.20
N TYR A 304 -1.59 19.83 -1.10
CA TYR A 304 -0.60 19.41 -2.10
C TYR A 304 -0.40 17.90 -2.13
N PHE A 305 -0.37 17.27 -0.97
CA PHE A 305 -0.30 15.82 -0.82
C PHE A 305 -1.53 15.13 -1.44
N LEU A 306 -2.75 15.60 -1.15
CA LEU A 306 -3.97 15.07 -1.74
C LEU A 306 -4.05 15.32 -3.25
N SER A 307 -3.56 16.48 -3.73
CA SER A 307 -3.48 16.77 -5.17
C SER A 307 -2.52 15.82 -5.91
N ALA A 308 -1.43 15.40 -5.28
CA ALA A 308 -0.52 14.42 -5.86
C ALA A 308 -1.21 13.04 -5.98
N ILE A 309 -2.08 12.66 -5.04
CA ILE A 309 -2.90 11.43 -5.13
C ILE A 309 -3.93 11.54 -6.26
N GLU A 310 -4.58 12.69 -6.43
CA GLU A 310 -5.52 12.93 -7.54
C GLU A 310 -4.82 12.84 -8.90
N THR A 311 -3.58 13.33 -8.98
CA THR A 311 -2.76 13.27 -10.18
C THR A 311 -2.38 11.83 -10.53
N LEU A 312 -1.91 11.04 -9.57
CA LEU A 312 -1.57 9.63 -9.83
C LEU A 312 -2.81 8.80 -10.20
N ASP A 313 -3.99 9.09 -9.64
CA ASP A 313 -5.24 8.45 -10.04
C ASP A 313 -5.60 8.74 -11.50
N THR A 314 -5.45 9.99 -11.92
CA THR A 314 -5.68 10.41 -13.32
C THR A 314 -4.71 9.72 -14.27
N GLU A 315 -3.43 9.65 -13.92
CA GLU A 315 -2.39 9.00 -14.72
C GLU A 315 -2.56 7.47 -14.75
N LEU A 316 -2.99 6.84 -13.63
CA LEU A 316 -3.39 5.44 -13.64
C LEU A 316 -4.56 5.20 -14.63
N GLY A 317 -5.52 6.11 -14.64
CA GLY A 317 -6.62 6.07 -15.62
C GLY A 317 -6.13 6.17 -17.06
N ARG A 318 -5.12 7.00 -17.34
CA ARG A 318 -4.49 7.10 -18.66
C ARG A 318 -3.81 5.78 -19.06
N LEU A 319 -3.04 5.16 -18.14
CA LEU A 319 -2.42 3.86 -18.36
C LEU A 319 -3.46 2.77 -18.66
N LEU A 320 -4.50 2.65 -17.82
CA LEU A 320 -5.53 1.63 -18.02
C LEU A 320 -6.34 1.84 -19.32
N ASN A 321 -6.51 3.07 -19.77
CA ASN A 321 -7.21 3.40 -20.99
C ASN A 321 -6.34 3.27 -22.26
N SER A 322 -5.02 3.23 -22.14
CA SER A 322 -4.11 2.97 -23.28
C SER A 322 -4.09 1.51 -23.68
N MET A 323 -4.34 0.58 -22.75
CA MET A 323 -4.36 -0.85 -23.05
C MET A 323 -5.48 -1.20 -24.03
N ASP A 324 -5.19 -2.05 -24.99
CA ASP A 324 -6.24 -2.65 -25.81
C ASP A 324 -7.21 -3.48 -24.94
N PRO A 325 -8.46 -3.69 -25.40
CA PRO A 325 -9.47 -4.36 -24.56
C PRO A 325 -9.06 -5.77 -24.11
N ALA A 326 -8.38 -6.56 -24.94
CA ALA A 326 -7.99 -7.92 -24.59
C ALA A 326 -6.91 -7.93 -23.51
N THR A 327 -5.92 -7.07 -23.62
CA THR A 327 -4.88 -6.87 -22.60
C THR A 327 -5.50 -6.40 -21.29
N ARG A 328 -6.39 -5.40 -21.33
CA ARG A 328 -7.06 -4.88 -20.15
C ARG A 328 -7.93 -5.91 -19.45
N ASP A 329 -8.73 -6.68 -20.20
CA ASP A 329 -9.62 -7.70 -19.66
C ASP A 329 -8.84 -8.88 -19.05
N ASN A 330 -7.59 -9.14 -19.51
CA ASN A 330 -6.68 -10.13 -18.95
C ASN A 330 -5.71 -9.56 -17.89
N THR A 331 -5.96 -8.35 -17.36
CA THR A 331 -5.07 -7.72 -16.38
C THR A 331 -5.71 -7.67 -14.99
N ILE A 332 -4.98 -8.16 -13.98
CA ILE A 332 -5.28 -7.92 -12.56
C ILE A 332 -4.58 -6.62 -12.15
N VAL A 333 -5.33 -5.70 -11.56
CA VAL A 333 -4.83 -4.44 -11.04
C VAL A 333 -4.89 -4.47 -9.51
N MET A 334 -3.75 -4.29 -8.86
CA MET A 334 -3.60 -4.21 -7.40
C MET A 334 -3.05 -2.81 -7.05
N VAL A 335 -3.79 -2.01 -6.28
CA VAL A 335 -3.36 -0.67 -5.85
C VAL A 335 -3.16 -0.70 -4.33
N ILE A 336 -1.93 -0.42 -3.88
CA ILE A 336 -1.55 -0.49 -2.46
C ILE A 336 -0.71 0.73 -2.05
N GLY A 337 -0.90 1.22 -0.81
CA GLY A 337 0.04 2.13 -0.16
C GLY A 337 1.24 1.38 0.44
N ASP A 338 2.42 1.98 0.51
CA ASP A 338 3.58 1.32 1.08
C ASP A 338 3.70 1.48 2.60
N ASN A 339 3.27 2.59 3.16
CA ASN A 339 3.19 2.85 4.61
C ASN A 339 2.15 3.92 4.93
N GLY A 340 1.93 4.17 6.21
CA GLY A 340 1.00 5.21 6.65
C GLY A 340 1.40 6.62 6.26
N THR A 341 0.47 7.55 6.42
CA THR A 341 0.63 8.97 6.08
C THR A 341 1.68 9.64 6.97
N PRO A 342 2.57 10.49 6.42
CA PRO A 342 3.53 11.28 7.19
C PRO A 342 2.86 12.30 8.12
N ARG A 343 3.57 12.65 9.22
CA ARG A 343 3.07 13.55 10.25
C ARG A 343 2.56 14.89 9.73
N ASP A 344 3.31 15.51 8.82
CA ASP A 344 3.04 16.88 8.36
C ASP A 344 1.75 16.99 7.54
N VAL A 345 1.27 15.86 7.03
CA VAL A 345 0.06 15.75 6.20
C VAL A 345 -0.96 14.75 6.74
N LEU A 346 -0.74 14.23 7.97
CA LEU A 346 -1.67 13.33 8.65
C LEU A 346 -3.00 14.03 8.92
N ASP A 347 -4.10 13.32 8.75
CA ASP A 347 -5.39 13.76 9.27
C ASP A 347 -5.49 13.43 10.76
N ASN A 348 -5.34 14.46 11.59
CA ASN A 348 -5.38 14.30 13.05
C ASN A 348 -6.77 13.98 13.62
N ASP A 349 -7.83 14.07 12.81
CA ASP A 349 -9.17 13.57 13.18
C ASP A 349 -9.27 12.05 12.96
N SER A 350 -8.39 11.47 12.12
CA SER A 350 -8.34 10.04 11.82
C SER A 350 -7.34 9.27 12.65
N PHE A 351 -6.17 9.87 12.92
CA PHE A 351 -5.11 9.25 13.72
C PHE A 351 -4.43 10.29 14.63
N LEU A 352 -4.00 9.85 15.80
CA LEU A 352 -3.29 10.72 16.76
C LEU A 352 -1.88 11.05 16.29
N ASP A 353 -1.40 12.23 16.67
CA ASP A 353 0.03 12.58 16.55
C ASP A 353 0.90 11.57 17.30
N GLY A 354 1.88 11.00 16.62
CA GLY A 354 2.67 9.86 17.10
C GLY A 354 2.27 8.51 16.49
N HIS A 355 1.11 8.41 15.84
CA HIS A 355 0.60 7.18 15.23
C HIS A 355 0.78 7.11 13.71
N GLN A 356 1.48 8.06 13.12
CA GLN A 356 1.74 8.19 11.68
C GLN A 356 2.85 7.27 11.18
N LYS A 357 3.22 7.41 9.88
CA LYS A 357 4.41 6.80 9.25
C LYS A 357 5.61 6.75 10.20
N GLY A 358 6.29 5.61 10.25
CA GLY A 358 7.42 5.37 11.15
C GLY A 358 7.03 4.86 12.53
N SER A 359 5.73 4.66 12.79
CA SER A 359 5.23 4.06 14.03
C SER A 359 4.67 2.65 13.81
N LEU A 360 4.58 1.87 14.89
CA LEU A 360 3.96 0.54 14.89
C LEU A 360 2.43 0.60 15.11
N PHE A 361 1.84 1.79 15.21
CA PHE A 361 0.39 2.01 15.33
C PHE A 361 -0.32 1.84 13.98
N GLU A 362 -1.67 1.69 14.00
CA GLU A 362 -2.46 1.52 12.77
C GLU A 362 -2.21 2.64 11.74
N GLY A 363 -2.10 3.89 12.18
CA GLY A 363 -1.80 5.01 11.28
C GLY A 363 -0.43 4.95 10.62
N GLY A 364 0.50 4.14 11.16
CA GLY A 364 1.83 3.94 10.56
C GLY A 364 1.91 2.74 9.62
N VAL A 365 1.09 1.70 9.85
CA VAL A 365 1.22 0.40 9.17
C VAL A 365 0.01 -0.02 8.36
N ARG A 366 -1.19 0.49 8.67
CA ARG A 366 -2.40 0.13 7.94
C ARG A 366 -2.50 0.94 6.64
N VAL A 367 -2.46 0.22 5.52
CA VAL A 367 -2.39 0.80 4.18
C VAL A 367 -3.62 0.44 3.35
N PRO A 368 -4.00 1.28 2.37
CA PRO A 368 -5.07 0.95 1.44
C PRO A 368 -4.66 -0.19 0.50
N LEU A 369 -5.63 -1.05 0.17
CA LEU A 369 -5.50 -2.06 -0.87
C LEU A 369 -6.82 -2.23 -1.63
N VAL A 370 -6.75 -2.08 -2.94
CA VAL A 370 -7.84 -2.36 -3.88
C VAL A 370 -7.35 -3.34 -4.94
N ILE A 371 -8.11 -4.41 -5.18
CA ILE A 371 -7.80 -5.41 -6.22
C ILE A 371 -9.00 -5.58 -7.14
N SER A 372 -8.77 -5.52 -8.46
CA SER A 372 -9.80 -5.64 -9.48
C SER A 372 -9.22 -6.23 -10.78
N GLY A 373 -10.07 -6.71 -11.68
CA GLY A 373 -9.67 -7.18 -13.01
C GLY A 373 -9.80 -8.67 -13.20
N ALA A 374 -8.94 -9.26 -14.04
CA ALA A 374 -9.00 -10.66 -14.44
C ALA A 374 -9.09 -11.61 -13.24
N GLY A 375 -10.05 -12.54 -13.24
CA GLY A 375 -10.21 -13.52 -12.17
C GLY A 375 -10.77 -13.02 -10.85
N VAL A 376 -10.95 -11.71 -10.69
CA VAL A 376 -11.63 -11.14 -9.51
C VAL A 376 -13.12 -11.15 -9.77
N THR A 377 -13.84 -12.12 -9.19
CA THR A 377 -15.28 -12.30 -9.41
C THR A 377 -16.15 -11.60 -8.36
N ARG A 378 -15.56 -11.17 -7.25
CA ARG A 378 -16.21 -10.38 -6.20
C ARG A 378 -16.12 -8.90 -6.55
N THR A 379 -17.26 -8.23 -6.63
CA THR A 379 -17.33 -6.80 -6.99
C THR A 379 -18.02 -5.98 -5.92
N ASN A 380 -17.52 -4.78 -5.67
CA ASN A 380 -18.01 -3.86 -4.65
C ASN A 380 -18.04 -4.49 -3.24
N VAL A 381 -17.01 -5.27 -2.92
CA VAL A 381 -16.89 -6.01 -1.65
C VAL A 381 -15.84 -5.36 -0.76
N ARG A 382 -16.11 -5.32 0.53
CA ARG A 382 -15.14 -4.99 1.58
C ARG A 382 -14.72 -6.29 2.27
N GLU A 383 -13.43 -6.64 2.14
CA GLU A 383 -12.86 -7.86 2.72
C GLU A 383 -12.23 -7.53 4.07
N ASN A 384 -12.65 -8.26 5.12
CA ASN A 384 -12.20 -8.03 6.49
C ASN A 384 -11.07 -8.97 6.94
N GLY A 385 -10.68 -9.92 6.12
CA GLY A 385 -9.55 -10.80 6.39
C GLY A 385 -8.25 -10.01 6.56
N LEU A 386 -7.32 -10.60 7.30
CA LEU A 386 -6.03 -9.99 7.59
C LEU A 386 -5.06 -10.23 6.43
N VAL A 387 -4.53 -9.18 5.82
CA VAL A 387 -3.55 -9.23 4.72
C VAL A 387 -2.28 -8.49 5.10
N SER A 388 -1.13 -9.08 4.78
CA SER A 388 0.18 -8.48 4.93
C SER A 388 0.85 -8.27 3.56
N VAL A 389 1.75 -7.31 3.48
CA VAL A 389 2.56 -7.09 2.27
C VAL A 389 3.43 -8.29 1.90
N VAL A 390 3.79 -9.16 2.84
CA VAL A 390 4.50 -10.42 2.56
C VAL A 390 3.65 -11.44 1.77
N ASP A 391 2.32 -11.27 1.74
CA ASP A 391 1.38 -12.16 1.06
C ASP A 391 1.37 -11.98 -0.46
N PHE A 392 1.91 -10.87 -0.96
CA PHE A 392 1.95 -10.58 -2.38
C PHE A 392 2.83 -11.57 -3.15
N PHE A 393 3.98 -11.95 -2.58
CA PHE A 393 4.86 -12.93 -3.22
C PHE A 393 4.14 -14.29 -3.46
N PRO A 394 3.62 -15.00 -2.44
CA PRO A 394 2.93 -16.28 -2.66
C PRO A 394 1.67 -16.15 -3.51
N THR A 395 0.94 -15.04 -3.42
CA THR A 395 -0.26 -14.82 -4.22
C THR A 395 0.08 -14.62 -5.70
N ILE A 396 1.10 -13.81 -6.02
CA ILE A 396 1.57 -13.62 -7.39
C ILE A 396 2.20 -14.92 -7.93
N ALA A 397 2.95 -15.64 -7.10
CA ALA A 397 3.50 -16.95 -7.47
C ALA A 397 2.38 -17.93 -7.83
N ALA A 398 1.31 -18.00 -7.04
CA ALA A 398 0.15 -18.84 -7.33
C ALA A 398 -0.59 -18.44 -8.62
N LEU A 399 -0.79 -17.14 -8.84
CA LEU A 399 -1.41 -16.59 -10.06
C LEU A 399 -0.63 -16.94 -11.34
N THR A 400 0.70 -17.00 -11.25
CA THR A 400 1.58 -17.11 -12.43
C THR A 400 2.10 -18.51 -12.67
N SER A 401 2.26 -19.33 -11.63
CA SER A 401 2.85 -20.67 -11.71
C SER A 401 1.93 -21.78 -11.20
N GLY A 402 0.76 -21.45 -10.65
CA GLY A 402 -0.18 -22.42 -10.07
C GLY A 402 0.25 -22.96 -8.71
N THR A 403 1.31 -22.42 -8.10
CA THR A 403 1.78 -22.81 -6.77
C THR A 403 2.31 -21.60 -6.02
N ASP A 404 2.03 -21.50 -4.73
CA ASP A 404 2.48 -20.44 -3.85
C ASP A 404 3.93 -20.60 -3.35
N ASN A 405 4.53 -21.78 -3.58
CA ASN A 405 5.93 -22.07 -3.19
C ASN A 405 6.17 -21.94 -1.68
N GLU A 406 5.32 -22.59 -0.90
CA GLU A 406 5.43 -22.67 0.55
C GLU A 406 6.88 -22.93 1.04
N GLY A 407 7.31 -22.22 2.06
CA GLY A 407 8.65 -22.29 2.64
C GLY A 407 9.71 -21.40 1.97
N MET A 408 9.34 -20.63 0.94
CA MET A 408 10.22 -19.60 0.34
C MET A 408 9.89 -18.18 0.85
N HIS A 409 8.85 -18.03 1.66
CA HIS A 409 8.31 -16.75 2.14
C HIS A 409 7.63 -16.92 3.50
N ASP A 410 7.32 -15.80 4.16
CA ASP A 410 6.61 -15.74 5.44
C ASP A 410 5.10 -15.48 5.25
N GLY A 411 4.69 -15.18 4.02
CA GLY A 411 3.32 -14.81 3.65
C GLY A 411 2.38 -16.00 3.46
N ILE A 412 1.10 -15.72 3.30
CA ILE A 412 0.10 -16.67 2.85
C ILE A 412 -0.43 -16.28 1.49
N ASN A 413 -0.89 -17.26 0.73
CA ASN A 413 -1.58 -17.03 -0.53
C ASN A 413 -3.05 -16.66 -0.26
N PHE A 414 -3.45 -15.42 -0.59
CA PHE A 414 -4.82 -14.93 -0.41
C PHE A 414 -5.65 -14.89 -1.70
N LEU A 415 -5.20 -15.59 -2.75
CA LEU A 415 -5.88 -15.67 -4.05
C LEU A 415 -7.32 -16.17 -3.92
N SER A 416 -7.60 -17.06 -2.96
CA SER A 416 -8.96 -17.56 -2.67
C SER A 416 -9.97 -16.42 -2.45
N SER A 417 -9.54 -15.32 -1.86
CA SER A 417 -10.41 -14.15 -1.60
C SER A 417 -10.90 -13.43 -2.85
N PHE A 418 -10.33 -13.72 -4.03
CA PHE A 418 -10.80 -13.14 -5.31
C PHE A 418 -12.13 -13.71 -5.79
N SER A 419 -12.52 -14.88 -5.27
CA SER A 419 -13.77 -15.57 -5.62
C SER A 419 -14.79 -15.55 -4.46
N ALA A 420 -16.07 -15.81 -4.78
CA ALA A 420 -17.17 -15.70 -3.83
C ALA A 420 -17.10 -16.68 -2.65
N ASP A 421 -16.40 -17.79 -2.83
CA ASP A 421 -16.31 -18.88 -1.83
C ASP A 421 -14.98 -18.85 -1.05
N GLY A 422 -14.12 -17.84 -1.30
CA GLY A 422 -12.79 -17.77 -0.69
C GLY A 422 -12.77 -16.91 0.56
N GLU A 423 -12.12 -17.44 1.59
CA GLU A 423 -11.81 -16.73 2.83
C GLU A 423 -10.29 -16.58 2.97
N ILE A 424 -9.86 -15.58 3.72
CA ILE A 424 -8.46 -15.41 4.13
C ILE A 424 -8.32 -16.07 5.49
N ASP A 425 -7.64 -17.22 5.53
CA ASP A 425 -7.39 -17.99 6.75
C ASP A 425 -6.09 -17.49 7.40
N ARG A 426 -6.19 -16.36 8.11
CA ARG A 426 -5.09 -15.79 8.88
C ARG A 426 -5.57 -15.30 10.24
N GLU A 427 -4.92 -15.77 11.30
CA GLU A 427 -5.22 -15.34 12.66
C GLU A 427 -4.48 -14.05 13.05
N PHE A 428 -3.22 -13.88 12.60
CA PHE A 428 -2.35 -12.79 13.03
C PHE A 428 -1.61 -12.11 11.88
N LEU A 429 -1.41 -10.79 12.01
CA LEU A 429 -0.43 -10.01 11.24
C LEU A 429 0.78 -9.72 12.10
N TYR A 430 1.95 -9.64 11.47
CA TYR A 430 3.21 -9.22 12.08
C TYR A 430 3.85 -8.09 11.28
N THR A 431 4.51 -7.17 11.96
CA THR A 431 5.39 -6.14 11.38
C THR A 431 6.51 -5.79 12.36
N ASP A 432 7.64 -5.35 11.84
CA ASP A 432 8.81 -4.95 12.61
C ASP A 432 9.44 -3.67 12.07
N TYR A 433 10.19 -2.97 12.93
CA TYR A 433 10.84 -1.72 12.58
C TYR A 433 12.01 -1.39 13.50
N ASP A 434 13.17 -1.09 12.91
CA ASP A 434 14.40 -0.65 13.61
C ASP A 434 14.84 0.74 13.13
N GLY A 435 13.88 1.64 12.89
CA GLY A 435 14.16 3.01 12.46
C GLY A 435 14.57 3.91 13.63
N ASN A 436 15.59 4.75 13.41
CA ASN A 436 16.04 5.75 14.39
C ASN A 436 15.06 6.94 14.44
N ASN A 437 13.88 6.75 14.98
CA ASN A 437 12.93 7.83 15.19
C ASN A 437 12.41 7.86 16.65
N ALA A 438 11.72 8.95 17.00
CA ALA A 438 11.16 9.13 18.33
C ALA A 438 9.92 8.26 18.63
N LEU A 439 9.39 7.56 17.60
CA LEU A 439 8.15 6.78 17.70
C LEU A 439 8.39 5.34 18.16
N GLY A 440 9.67 4.95 18.31
CA GLY A 440 10.08 3.67 18.87
C GLY A 440 10.43 2.62 17.81
N GLN A 441 11.28 1.70 18.24
CA GLN A 441 11.74 0.52 17.54
C GLN A 441 11.10 -0.70 18.18
N GLY A 442 10.89 -1.77 17.41
CA GLY A 442 10.33 -3.00 17.92
C GLY A 442 9.49 -3.73 16.88
N TRP A 443 8.50 -4.44 17.35
CA TRP A 443 7.60 -5.21 16.49
C TRP A 443 6.17 -5.20 17.02
N ALA A 444 5.23 -5.51 16.16
CA ALA A 444 3.81 -5.58 16.51
C ALA A 444 3.16 -6.82 15.90
N VAL A 445 2.16 -7.34 16.61
CA VAL A 445 1.26 -8.40 16.16
C VAL A 445 -0.17 -7.97 16.37
N ARG A 446 -1.05 -8.22 15.40
CA ARG A 446 -2.50 -8.03 15.61
C ARG A 446 -3.29 -9.25 15.21
N SER A 447 -4.38 -9.46 15.93
CA SER A 447 -5.53 -10.27 15.51
C SER A 447 -6.60 -9.36 14.89
N THR A 448 -7.77 -9.88 14.61
CA THR A 448 -8.92 -9.06 14.18
C THR A 448 -9.41 -8.09 15.26
N THR A 449 -9.10 -8.32 16.53
CA THR A 449 -9.63 -7.54 17.65
C THR A 449 -8.58 -6.83 18.49
N HIS A 450 -7.37 -7.34 18.60
CA HIS A 450 -6.33 -6.79 19.46
C HIS A 450 -5.02 -6.58 18.70
N LYS A 451 -4.25 -5.63 19.21
CA LYS A 451 -2.90 -5.36 18.72
C LYS A 451 -1.93 -5.26 19.90
N TYR A 452 -0.89 -6.03 19.82
CA TYR A 452 0.23 -6.04 20.75
C TYR A 452 1.44 -5.37 20.10
N ILE A 453 2.13 -4.51 20.85
CA ILE A 453 3.39 -3.88 20.44
C ILE A 453 4.44 -4.17 21.49
N ALA A 454 5.58 -4.71 21.08
CA ALA A 454 6.78 -4.89 21.89
C ALA A 454 7.87 -3.92 21.40
N TYR A 455 8.23 -2.99 22.25
CA TYR A 455 9.31 -2.04 21.96
C TYR A 455 10.66 -2.58 22.44
N ASP A 456 11.73 -2.26 21.74
CA ASP A 456 13.11 -2.68 22.08
C ASP A 456 13.61 -2.15 23.44
N ASN A 457 12.97 -1.11 23.96
CA ASN A 457 13.23 -0.60 25.30
C ASN A 457 12.61 -1.46 26.42
N GLY A 458 11.93 -2.54 26.07
CA GLY A 458 11.26 -3.46 26.99
C GLY A 458 9.84 -3.05 27.38
N THR A 459 9.29 -2.00 26.79
CA THR A 459 7.87 -1.63 26.97
C THR A 459 7.00 -2.54 26.11
N GLU A 460 5.91 -3.02 26.67
CA GLU A 460 4.88 -3.83 25.97
C GLU A 460 3.53 -3.20 26.22
N VAL A 461 2.71 -3.12 25.16
CA VAL A 461 1.35 -2.58 25.22
C VAL A 461 0.39 -3.45 24.42
N LEU A 462 -0.88 -3.44 24.82
CA LEU A 462 -1.98 -4.14 24.12
C LEU A 462 -3.16 -3.19 23.94
N TYR A 463 -3.66 -3.07 22.72
CA TYR A 463 -4.83 -2.28 22.40
C TYR A 463 -5.98 -3.15 21.90
N HIS A 464 -7.21 -2.75 22.20
CA HIS A 464 -8.42 -3.43 21.72
C HIS A 464 -9.02 -2.64 20.53
N LEU A 465 -8.61 -2.94 19.31
CA LEU A 465 -8.86 -2.17 18.09
C LEU A 465 -10.35 -1.92 17.75
N VAL A 466 -11.27 -2.79 18.24
CA VAL A 466 -12.70 -2.63 17.96
C VAL A 466 -13.35 -1.56 18.84
N THR A 467 -12.90 -1.42 20.09
CA THR A 467 -13.45 -0.44 21.06
C THR A 467 -12.56 0.77 21.27
N ASP A 468 -11.32 0.69 20.84
CA ASP A 468 -10.30 1.72 20.92
C ASP A 468 -9.45 1.71 19.61
N PRO A 469 -10.07 2.08 18.48
CA PRO A 469 -9.36 2.11 17.19
C PRO A 469 -8.23 3.14 17.15
N ASP A 470 -8.23 4.12 18.06
CA ASP A 470 -7.22 5.16 18.18
C ASP A 470 -5.99 4.73 19.02
N GLU A 471 -6.01 3.48 19.55
CA GLU A 471 -4.89 2.89 20.29
C GLU A 471 -4.43 3.78 21.49
N THR A 472 -5.40 4.23 22.31
CA THR A 472 -5.17 5.20 23.41
C THR A 472 -5.10 4.54 24.77
N VAL A 473 -5.69 3.35 24.95
CA VAL A 473 -5.84 2.67 26.22
C VAL A 473 -5.12 1.33 26.22
N ASP A 474 -3.98 1.29 26.93
CA ASP A 474 -3.27 0.02 27.14
C ASP A 474 -4.08 -0.92 28.08
N VAL A 475 -4.51 -2.05 27.53
CA VAL A 475 -5.26 -3.09 28.25
C VAL A 475 -4.41 -4.33 28.58
N SER A 476 -3.10 -4.27 28.43
CA SER A 476 -2.16 -5.39 28.64
C SER A 476 -2.26 -6.01 30.04
N THR A 477 -2.41 -5.17 31.07
CA THR A 477 -2.47 -5.64 32.46
C THR A 477 -3.71 -6.46 32.81
N THR A 478 -4.81 -6.29 32.04
CA THR A 478 -6.08 -6.99 32.24
C THR A 478 -6.31 -8.17 31.29
N ASN A 479 -5.47 -8.28 30.25
CA ASN A 479 -5.60 -9.27 29.17
C ASN A 479 -4.32 -10.10 28.96
N SER A 480 -3.71 -10.57 30.04
CA SER A 480 -2.42 -11.25 30.00
C SER A 480 -2.38 -12.51 29.11
N ALA A 481 -3.50 -13.19 28.93
CA ALA A 481 -3.61 -14.36 28.05
C ALA A 481 -3.43 -13.95 26.57
N ILE A 482 -4.08 -12.86 26.14
CA ILE A 482 -3.96 -12.30 24.78
C ILE A 482 -2.55 -11.75 24.55
N VAL A 483 -1.97 -11.06 25.55
CA VAL A 483 -0.56 -10.62 25.49
C VAL A 483 0.36 -11.80 25.25
N SER A 484 0.18 -12.91 25.99
CA SER A 484 1.01 -14.11 25.80
C SER A 484 0.87 -14.69 24.40
N GLU A 485 -0.36 -14.85 23.93
CA GLU A 485 -0.66 -15.42 22.60
C GLU A 485 -0.02 -14.61 21.46
N LEU A 486 -0.23 -13.29 21.44
CA LEU A 486 0.32 -12.43 20.39
C LEU A 486 1.86 -12.30 20.48
N ARG A 487 2.39 -12.28 21.71
CA ARG A 487 3.84 -12.29 21.95
C ARG A 487 4.46 -13.59 21.45
N ASP A 488 3.90 -14.74 21.80
CA ASP A 488 4.44 -16.05 21.43
C ASP A 488 4.48 -16.20 19.89
N PHE A 489 3.43 -15.75 19.19
CA PHE A 489 3.44 -15.68 17.72
C PHE A 489 4.54 -14.77 17.18
N GLY A 490 4.69 -13.56 17.72
CA GLY A 490 5.73 -12.63 17.27
C GLY A 490 7.16 -13.17 17.49
N LEU A 491 7.39 -13.85 18.62
CA LEU A 491 8.68 -14.51 18.91
C LEU A 491 8.91 -15.69 17.95
N GLU A 492 7.88 -16.46 17.60
CA GLU A 492 7.99 -17.53 16.60
C GLU A 492 8.43 -16.97 15.23
N VAL A 493 7.80 -15.89 14.75
CA VAL A 493 8.20 -15.22 13.49
C VAL A 493 9.66 -14.77 13.53
N ARG A 494 10.13 -14.31 14.68
CA ARG A 494 11.51 -13.86 14.92
C ARG A 494 12.52 -14.99 15.13
N GLY A 495 12.05 -16.23 15.32
CA GLY A 495 12.89 -17.38 15.65
C GLY A 495 13.50 -17.32 17.06
N GLU A 496 12.82 -16.68 18.02
CA GLU A 496 13.26 -16.43 19.41
C GLU A 496 12.52 -17.31 20.44
#